data_ee5df13dab72a5cb4efd58c9f17aebd8
#
_entry.id   ee5df13dab72a5cb4efd58c9f17aebd8
#
_cell.length_a   1.000
_cell.length_b   1.000
_cell.length_c   1.000
_cell.angle_alpha   90.00
_cell.angle_beta   90.00
_cell.angle_gamma   90.00
#
_symmetry.space_group_name_H-M   'P 1'
#
loop_
_entity.id
_entity.type
_entity.pdbx_description
1 polymer ?
#
loop_
_entity_poly.entity_id
_entity_poly.type
_entity_poly.pdbx_seq_one_letter_code
_entity_poly.pdbx_strand_id
1 'polypeptide(L)'
;MKYGIYFAYWTKEWSADYRYYIDKAAALGFDILEISCAALQSTYTDDAQLIALRDYAKAKGVTLTAGYGPTKRQDLSSGDPETYRNATAFFRETLRKLQLMDIHLLGGGLYSYWPVDFSRPVDKPGAWKRSVRGMKEIAKIAEDRGVVLGMEVLNRYEGYLLNTCEEALEYVDAVDSPNVKIMLDTFHMNIEEDNIGAAIRRAGPQLCHLHLGEQNRRVPGKGSLPWAEIGRALRDIDYRGAAVMEPFVMSGGTIGSQIKVWRDLVPGCSEADLDRDAQGALGFVKHVFGI
;
A
#
# COMPACT_ATOMS: atom_id res chain seq x y z
N MET A 1 -13.55 4.02 10.81
CA MET A 1 -12.39 3.41 10.14
C MET A 1 -12.77 2.02 9.63
N LYS A 2 -12.23 1.58 8.48
CA LYS A 2 -12.38 0.22 7.95
C LYS A 2 -11.09 -0.54 8.09
N TYR A 3 -11.17 -1.85 8.35
CA TYR A 3 -10.00 -2.71 8.56
C TYR A 3 -9.84 -3.69 7.41
N GLY A 4 -8.62 -3.79 6.91
CA GLY A 4 -8.29 -4.64 5.78
C GLY A 4 -7.07 -5.51 6.00
N ILE A 5 -6.80 -6.34 4.99
CA ILE A 5 -5.59 -7.13 4.91
C ILE A 5 -5.14 -7.20 3.45
N TYR A 6 -3.83 -7.16 3.25
CA TYR A 6 -3.21 -7.33 1.94
C TYR A 6 -3.16 -8.81 1.57
N PHE A 7 -3.61 -9.18 0.38
CA PHE A 7 -3.69 -10.57 -0.06
C PHE A 7 -2.34 -11.31 0.03
N ALA A 8 -1.24 -10.57 -0.11
CA ALA A 8 0.12 -11.09 -0.09
C ALA A 8 0.54 -11.74 1.25
N TYR A 9 -0.26 -11.60 2.30
CA TYR A 9 -0.06 -12.32 3.56
C TYR A 9 -0.11 -13.85 3.40
N TRP A 10 -0.93 -14.36 2.46
CA TRP A 10 -1.16 -15.78 2.26
C TRP A 10 -0.44 -16.39 1.06
N THR A 11 0.33 -15.60 0.31
CA THR A 11 0.99 -16.05 -0.91
C THR A 11 2.43 -15.58 -0.99
N LYS A 12 3.19 -16.21 -1.87
CA LYS A 12 4.59 -15.86 -2.17
C LYS A 12 4.73 -15.13 -3.50
N GLU A 13 3.61 -14.88 -4.21
CA GLU A 13 3.59 -14.30 -5.55
C GLU A 13 2.67 -13.09 -5.62
N TRP A 14 3.06 -12.06 -6.39
CA TRP A 14 2.28 -10.82 -6.55
C TRP A 14 1.02 -10.95 -7.40
N SER A 15 0.83 -12.08 -8.05
CA SER A 15 -0.36 -12.37 -8.86
C SER A 15 -1.10 -13.57 -8.28
N ALA A 16 -2.42 -13.46 -8.14
CA ALA A 16 -3.23 -14.46 -7.48
C ALA A 16 -4.68 -14.46 -7.99
N ASP A 17 -5.43 -15.53 -7.70
CA ASP A 17 -6.89 -15.53 -7.81
C ASP A 17 -7.48 -14.76 -6.62
N TYR A 18 -7.88 -13.52 -6.85
CA TYR A 18 -8.40 -12.66 -5.81
C TYR A 18 -9.77 -13.08 -5.27
N ARG A 19 -10.55 -13.91 -5.99
CA ARG A 19 -11.82 -14.43 -5.46
C ARG A 19 -11.60 -15.26 -4.20
N TYR A 20 -10.56 -16.09 -4.22
CA TYR A 20 -10.16 -16.87 -3.05
C TYR A 20 -9.87 -15.99 -1.83
N TYR A 21 -9.11 -14.91 -2.01
CA TYR A 21 -8.76 -14.01 -0.91
C TYR A 21 -9.91 -13.09 -0.48
N ILE A 22 -10.86 -12.77 -1.38
CA ILE A 22 -12.11 -12.09 -1.03
C ILE A 22 -12.92 -12.97 -0.08
N ASP A 23 -13.07 -14.27 -0.38
CA ASP A 23 -13.77 -15.21 0.50
C ASP A 23 -13.09 -15.31 1.86
N LYS A 24 -11.74 -15.35 1.90
CA LYS A 24 -10.98 -15.36 3.17
C LYS A 24 -11.19 -14.07 3.96
N ALA A 25 -11.04 -12.92 3.34
CA ALA A 25 -11.24 -11.63 4.01
C ALA A 25 -12.64 -11.52 4.62
N ALA A 26 -13.67 -11.90 3.86
CA ALA A 26 -15.05 -11.94 4.35
C ALA A 26 -15.23 -12.90 5.53
N ALA A 27 -14.71 -14.12 5.42
CA ALA A 27 -14.83 -15.15 6.47
C ALA A 27 -14.13 -14.76 7.77
N LEU A 28 -13.00 -14.03 7.67
CA LEU A 28 -12.22 -13.57 8.83
C LEU A 28 -12.73 -12.25 9.43
N GLY A 29 -13.71 -11.60 8.80
CA GLY A 29 -14.35 -10.37 9.29
C GLY A 29 -13.61 -9.09 8.95
N PHE A 30 -12.80 -9.10 7.88
CA PHE A 30 -12.22 -7.88 7.31
C PHE A 30 -13.20 -7.14 6.41
N ASP A 31 -13.16 -5.81 6.46
CA ASP A 31 -13.96 -4.92 5.62
C ASP A 31 -13.33 -4.74 4.22
N ILE A 32 -12.00 -4.89 4.14
CA ILE A 32 -11.19 -4.58 2.97
C ILE A 32 -10.27 -5.75 2.63
N LEU A 33 -10.19 -6.09 1.35
CA LEU A 33 -9.06 -6.81 0.77
C LEU A 33 -8.26 -5.84 -0.10
N GLU A 34 -6.97 -5.69 0.20
CA GLU A 34 -6.07 -4.97 -0.69
C GLU A 34 -5.42 -5.93 -1.68
N ILE A 35 -5.41 -5.52 -2.96
CA ILE A 35 -4.90 -6.30 -4.09
C ILE A 35 -3.72 -5.58 -4.74
N SER A 36 -2.87 -6.33 -5.46
CA SER A 36 -1.77 -5.74 -6.24
C SER A 36 -2.22 -5.42 -7.66
N CYS A 37 -1.86 -4.21 -8.14
CA CYS A 37 -2.05 -3.86 -9.55
C CYS A 37 -1.20 -4.70 -10.51
N ALA A 38 -0.23 -5.47 -10.03
CA ALA A 38 0.52 -6.40 -10.89
C ALA A 38 -0.39 -7.43 -11.56
N ALA A 39 -1.40 -7.94 -10.85
CA ALA A 39 -2.37 -8.89 -11.40
C ALA A 39 -3.30 -8.27 -12.44
N LEU A 40 -3.52 -6.96 -12.43
CA LEU A 40 -4.31 -6.25 -13.45
C LEU A 40 -3.59 -6.20 -14.81
N GLN A 41 -2.31 -6.51 -14.84
CA GLN A 41 -1.50 -6.56 -16.07
C GLN A 41 -1.33 -7.97 -16.62
N SER A 42 -1.53 -8.99 -15.80
CA SER A 42 -1.21 -10.38 -16.15
C SER A 42 -2.38 -11.35 -16.03
N THR A 43 -3.17 -11.25 -14.96
CA THR A 43 -4.25 -12.20 -14.64
C THR A 43 -5.62 -11.65 -15.00
N TYR A 44 -5.87 -10.38 -14.67
CA TYR A 44 -7.14 -9.69 -14.92
C TYR A 44 -6.95 -8.67 -16.07
N THR A 45 -6.88 -9.18 -17.28
CA THR A 45 -6.60 -8.35 -18.47
C THR A 45 -7.84 -7.91 -19.23
N ASP A 46 -8.97 -8.58 -19.03
CA ASP A 46 -10.26 -8.33 -19.67
C ASP A 46 -11.18 -7.51 -18.74
N ASP A 47 -11.84 -6.50 -19.29
CA ASP A 47 -12.78 -5.64 -18.56
C ASP A 47 -13.93 -6.43 -17.92
N ALA A 48 -14.42 -7.49 -18.58
CA ALA A 48 -15.46 -8.35 -18.01
C ALA A 48 -14.99 -9.10 -16.76
N GLN A 49 -13.73 -9.55 -16.73
CA GLN A 49 -13.12 -10.16 -15.53
C GLN A 49 -13.01 -9.17 -14.37
N LEU A 50 -12.63 -7.91 -14.65
CA LEU A 50 -12.53 -6.85 -13.64
C LEU A 50 -13.90 -6.52 -13.04
N ILE A 51 -14.93 -6.38 -13.89
CA ILE A 51 -16.32 -6.14 -13.47
C ILE A 51 -16.83 -7.33 -12.63
N ALA A 52 -16.59 -8.55 -13.08
CA ALA A 52 -17.01 -9.76 -12.36
C ALA A 52 -16.31 -9.88 -10.98
N LEU A 53 -15.05 -9.47 -10.87
CA LEU A 53 -14.33 -9.45 -9.59
C LEU A 53 -14.88 -8.38 -8.64
N ARG A 54 -15.17 -7.17 -9.14
CA ARG A 54 -15.85 -6.11 -8.40
C ARG A 54 -17.17 -6.58 -7.83
N ASP A 55 -18.03 -7.16 -8.69
CA ASP A 55 -19.37 -7.59 -8.31
C ASP A 55 -19.31 -8.75 -7.29
N TYR A 56 -18.32 -9.63 -7.44
CA TYR A 56 -18.05 -10.69 -6.49
C TYR A 56 -17.66 -10.14 -5.10
N ALA A 57 -16.71 -9.21 -5.03
CA ALA A 57 -16.30 -8.58 -3.77
C ALA A 57 -17.46 -7.86 -3.10
N LYS A 58 -18.27 -7.12 -3.89
CA LYS A 58 -19.47 -6.43 -3.41
C LYS A 58 -20.51 -7.40 -2.85
N ALA A 59 -20.74 -8.54 -3.51
CA ALA A 59 -21.65 -9.57 -3.03
C ALA A 59 -21.21 -10.22 -1.71
N LYS A 60 -19.89 -10.24 -1.44
CA LYS A 60 -19.30 -10.71 -0.18
C LYS A 60 -19.20 -9.62 0.90
N GLY A 61 -19.57 -8.39 0.62
CA GLY A 61 -19.46 -7.25 1.53
C GLY A 61 -18.01 -6.77 1.74
N VAL A 62 -17.08 -7.13 0.85
CA VAL A 62 -15.67 -6.75 0.90
C VAL A 62 -15.42 -5.58 -0.04
N THR A 63 -14.82 -4.51 0.48
CA THR A 63 -14.31 -3.38 -0.32
C THR A 63 -12.93 -3.75 -0.86
N LEU A 64 -12.63 -3.39 -2.11
CA LEU A 64 -11.28 -3.54 -2.66
C LEU A 64 -10.52 -2.22 -2.57
N THR A 65 -9.25 -2.29 -2.17
CA THR A 65 -8.23 -1.25 -2.37
C THR A 65 -7.08 -1.83 -3.18
N ALA A 66 -6.18 -1.00 -3.68
CA ALA A 66 -5.08 -1.47 -4.52
C ALA A 66 -3.74 -0.88 -4.07
N GLY A 67 -2.70 -1.73 -4.09
CA GLY A 67 -1.32 -1.34 -3.85
C GLY A 67 -0.44 -1.58 -5.07
N TYR A 68 0.62 -0.76 -5.24
CA TYR A 68 1.61 -0.97 -6.30
C TYR A 68 2.95 -0.28 -6.05
N GLY A 69 4.02 -1.05 -6.28
CA GLY A 69 5.36 -0.50 -6.49
C GLY A 69 5.66 -0.50 -7.99
N PRO A 70 5.70 0.66 -8.68
CA PRO A 70 6.01 0.71 -10.11
C PRO A 70 7.36 0.09 -10.43
N THR A 71 7.44 -0.66 -11.51
CA THR A 71 8.72 -1.22 -11.97
C THR A 71 9.65 -0.12 -12.48
N LYS A 72 10.95 -0.43 -12.63
CA LYS A 72 11.95 0.51 -13.20
C LYS A 72 11.54 1.06 -14.57
N ARG A 73 10.73 0.32 -15.34
CA ARG A 73 10.19 0.77 -16.64
C ARG A 73 8.99 1.73 -16.51
N GLN A 74 8.45 1.88 -15.30
CA GLN A 74 7.27 2.69 -14.97
C GLN A 74 7.61 3.81 -13.98
N ASP A 75 8.87 4.22 -13.94
CA ASP A 75 9.41 5.19 -12.98
C ASP A 75 9.11 6.63 -13.41
N LEU A 76 8.20 7.30 -12.71
CA LEU A 76 7.89 8.73 -12.91
C LEU A 76 9.07 9.65 -12.57
N SER A 77 10.02 9.20 -11.75
CA SER A 77 11.20 9.96 -11.36
C SER A 77 12.35 9.85 -12.38
N SER A 78 12.21 9.00 -13.40
CA SER A 78 13.23 8.75 -14.41
C SER A 78 13.55 10.00 -15.24
N GLY A 79 14.81 10.15 -15.61
CA GLY A 79 15.27 11.11 -16.62
C GLY A 79 15.13 10.62 -18.05
N ASP A 80 14.82 9.34 -18.26
CA ASP A 80 14.65 8.76 -19.58
C ASP A 80 13.23 8.99 -20.11
N PRO A 81 13.09 9.64 -21.30
CA PRO A 81 11.78 9.94 -21.89
C PRO A 81 10.94 8.70 -22.23
N GLU A 82 11.55 7.55 -22.54
CA GLU A 82 10.82 6.33 -22.84
C GLU A 82 10.22 5.75 -21.56
N THR A 83 11.00 5.66 -20.49
CA THR A 83 10.53 5.24 -19.16
C THR A 83 9.38 6.12 -18.67
N TYR A 84 9.47 7.43 -18.85
CA TYR A 84 8.40 8.36 -18.49
C TYR A 84 7.11 8.10 -19.27
N ARG A 85 7.21 7.88 -20.61
CA ARG A 85 6.03 7.53 -21.43
C ARG A 85 5.40 6.21 -20.99
N ASN A 86 6.22 5.21 -20.68
CA ASN A 86 5.75 3.92 -20.18
C ASN A 86 5.04 4.06 -18.83
N ALA A 87 5.59 4.88 -17.92
CA ALA A 87 4.96 5.19 -16.63
C ALA A 87 3.59 5.86 -16.82
N THR A 88 3.52 6.90 -17.64
CA THR A 88 2.26 7.61 -17.89
C THR A 88 1.21 6.70 -18.53
N ALA A 89 1.59 5.87 -19.51
CA ALA A 89 0.69 4.92 -20.14
C ALA A 89 0.18 3.86 -19.14
N PHE A 90 1.08 3.35 -18.29
CA PHE A 90 0.74 2.41 -17.24
C PHE A 90 -0.29 2.99 -16.26
N PHE A 91 -0.04 4.18 -15.71
CA PHE A 91 -0.96 4.80 -14.75
C PHE A 91 -2.32 5.11 -15.39
N ARG A 92 -2.34 5.59 -16.63
CA ARG A 92 -3.60 5.84 -17.36
C ARG A 92 -4.47 4.60 -17.47
N GLU A 93 -3.88 3.47 -17.84
CA GLU A 93 -4.59 2.21 -17.99
C GLU A 93 -4.96 1.62 -16.62
N THR A 94 -4.07 1.69 -15.64
CA THR A 94 -4.35 1.22 -14.27
C THR A 94 -5.53 1.98 -13.67
N LEU A 95 -5.53 3.30 -13.73
CA LEU A 95 -6.62 4.12 -13.20
C LEU A 95 -7.96 3.85 -13.92
N ARG A 96 -7.94 3.56 -15.22
CA ARG A 96 -9.14 3.11 -15.96
C ARG A 96 -9.67 1.79 -15.40
N LYS A 97 -8.79 0.81 -15.16
CA LYS A 97 -9.17 -0.49 -14.60
C LYS A 97 -9.69 -0.36 -13.17
N LEU A 98 -9.04 0.47 -12.33
CA LEU A 98 -9.51 0.71 -10.97
C LEU A 98 -10.91 1.33 -10.94
N GLN A 99 -11.20 2.27 -11.84
CA GLN A 99 -12.56 2.82 -11.98
C GLN A 99 -13.59 1.75 -12.35
N LEU A 100 -13.28 0.81 -13.27
CA LEU A 100 -14.17 -0.31 -13.60
C LEU A 100 -14.41 -1.22 -12.41
N MET A 101 -13.42 -1.36 -11.54
CA MET A 101 -13.48 -2.18 -10.32
C MET A 101 -14.11 -1.48 -9.13
N ASP A 102 -14.53 -0.21 -9.26
CA ASP A 102 -15.03 0.62 -8.16
C ASP A 102 -13.99 0.75 -7.01
N ILE A 103 -12.70 0.79 -7.38
CA ILE A 103 -11.58 0.99 -6.46
C ILE A 103 -11.19 2.47 -6.45
N HIS A 104 -11.34 3.11 -5.29
CA HIS A 104 -11.13 4.53 -5.11
C HIS A 104 -9.80 4.90 -4.45
N LEU A 105 -8.93 3.92 -4.17
CA LEU A 105 -7.63 4.14 -3.57
C LEU A 105 -6.58 3.26 -4.25
N LEU A 106 -5.50 3.92 -4.70
CA LEU A 106 -4.26 3.29 -5.13
C LEU A 106 -3.13 3.79 -4.22
N GLY A 107 -2.57 2.89 -3.42
CA GLY A 107 -1.43 3.18 -2.54
C GLY A 107 -0.11 2.63 -3.07
N GLY A 108 0.99 3.04 -2.44
CA GLY A 108 2.32 2.50 -2.72
C GLY A 108 3.36 3.54 -3.10
N GLY A 109 4.55 3.09 -3.46
CA GLY A 109 5.67 3.95 -3.90
C GLY A 109 5.48 4.56 -5.28
N LEU A 110 4.31 5.09 -5.58
CA LEU A 110 3.84 5.51 -6.91
C LEU A 110 4.69 6.61 -7.57
N TYR A 111 5.44 7.32 -6.75
CA TYR A 111 6.26 8.48 -7.12
C TYR A 111 7.62 8.09 -7.73
N SER A 112 8.02 6.83 -7.63
CA SER A 112 9.29 6.30 -8.13
C SER A 112 9.11 4.86 -8.59
N TYR A 113 10.16 4.03 -8.51
CA TYR A 113 10.09 2.60 -8.82
C TYR A 113 10.50 1.76 -7.61
N TRP A 114 9.97 0.53 -7.56
CA TRP A 114 10.25 -0.43 -6.52
C TRP A 114 10.40 -1.85 -7.11
N PRO A 115 11.33 -2.68 -6.63
CA PRO A 115 12.39 -2.36 -5.65
C PRO A 115 13.48 -1.47 -6.26
N VAL A 116 14.04 -0.57 -5.42
CA VAL A 116 15.06 0.39 -5.86
C VAL A 116 16.42 -0.32 -6.05
N ASP A 117 17.11 0.06 -7.13
CA ASP A 117 18.47 -0.35 -7.42
C ASP A 117 19.47 0.65 -6.81
N PHE A 118 20.02 0.31 -5.65
CA PHE A 118 21.03 1.11 -4.94
C PHE A 118 22.48 0.80 -5.36
N SER A 119 22.69 0.08 -6.46
CA SER A 119 24.06 -0.19 -6.98
C SER A 119 24.76 1.06 -7.50
N ARG A 120 24.01 2.15 -7.71
CA ARG A 120 24.52 3.45 -8.14
C ARG A 120 24.01 4.55 -7.22
N PRO A 121 24.77 5.68 -7.10
CA PRO A 121 24.28 6.84 -6.37
C PRO A 121 22.94 7.35 -6.93
N VAL A 122 22.02 7.74 -6.03
CA VAL A 122 20.72 8.30 -6.40
C VAL A 122 20.79 9.83 -6.49
N ASP A 123 20.13 10.40 -7.50
CA ASP A 123 19.92 11.84 -7.66
C ASP A 123 18.57 12.22 -7.04
N LYS A 124 18.49 12.28 -5.69
CA LYS A 124 17.23 12.59 -5.00
C LYS A 124 16.63 13.94 -5.44
N PRO A 125 17.39 15.06 -5.53
CA PRO A 125 16.80 16.33 -5.94
C PRO A 125 16.27 16.34 -7.38
N GLY A 126 16.97 15.71 -8.31
CA GLY A 126 16.53 15.62 -9.70
C GLY A 126 15.34 14.67 -9.86
N ALA A 127 15.38 13.52 -9.20
CA ALA A 127 14.29 12.56 -9.18
C ALA A 127 13.00 13.17 -8.58
N TRP A 128 13.13 13.93 -7.49
CA TRP A 128 12.01 14.68 -6.89
C TRP A 128 11.32 15.59 -7.89
N LYS A 129 12.07 16.46 -8.57
CA LYS A 129 11.51 17.40 -9.54
C LYS A 129 10.78 16.69 -10.69
N ARG A 130 11.37 15.59 -11.18
CA ARG A 130 10.78 14.79 -12.27
C ARG A 130 9.51 14.08 -11.80
N SER A 131 9.55 13.48 -10.62
CA SER A 131 8.42 12.79 -9.99
C SER A 131 7.24 13.73 -9.74
N VAL A 132 7.46 14.90 -9.11
CA VAL A 132 6.39 15.90 -8.89
C VAL A 132 5.76 16.32 -10.21
N ARG A 133 6.56 16.59 -11.25
CA ARG A 133 6.04 16.92 -12.59
C ARG A 133 5.16 15.80 -13.14
N GLY A 134 5.64 14.55 -13.08
CA GLY A 134 4.91 13.40 -13.58
C GLY A 134 3.64 13.14 -12.76
N MET A 135 3.71 13.24 -11.45
CA MET A 135 2.57 13.04 -10.56
C MET A 135 1.47 14.09 -10.79
N LYS A 136 1.81 15.35 -11.11
CA LYS A 136 0.81 16.37 -11.51
C LYS A 136 -0.01 15.97 -12.74
N GLU A 137 0.61 15.26 -13.69
CA GLU A 137 -0.10 14.74 -14.87
C GLU A 137 -1.01 13.57 -14.49
N ILE A 138 -0.49 12.64 -13.70
CA ILE A 138 -1.25 11.46 -13.25
C ILE A 138 -2.40 11.85 -12.32
N ALA A 139 -2.20 12.85 -11.45
CA ALA A 139 -3.22 13.35 -10.53
C ALA A 139 -4.49 13.80 -11.26
N LYS A 140 -4.38 14.49 -12.38
CA LYS A 140 -5.53 14.90 -13.20
C LYS A 140 -6.34 13.72 -13.69
N ILE A 141 -5.64 12.65 -14.12
CA ILE A 141 -6.31 11.41 -14.56
C ILE A 141 -7.00 10.73 -13.37
N ALA A 142 -6.36 10.75 -12.18
CA ALA A 142 -6.91 10.18 -10.97
C ALA A 142 -8.15 10.95 -10.49
N GLU A 143 -8.13 12.29 -10.57
CA GLU A 143 -9.29 13.16 -10.29
C GLU A 143 -10.48 12.81 -11.21
N ASP A 144 -10.25 12.72 -12.52
CA ASP A 144 -11.28 12.37 -13.52
C ASP A 144 -11.85 10.96 -13.28
N ARG A 145 -11.11 10.07 -12.63
CA ARG A 145 -11.49 8.68 -12.34
C ARG A 145 -12.02 8.47 -10.93
N GLY A 146 -11.98 9.49 -10.08
CA GLY A 146 -12.40 9.40 -8.68
C GLY A 146 -11.50 8.48 -7.84
N VAL A 147 -10.21 8.41 -8.17
CA VAL A 147 -9.20 7.60 -7.45
C VAL A 147 -8.27 8.49 -6.65
N VAL A 148 -8.08 8.20 -5.39
CA VAL A 148 -7.07 8.82 -4.53
C VAL A 148 -5.76 8.06 -4.69
N LEU A 149 -4.66 8.78 -4.87
CA LEU A 149 -3.29 8.27 -4.94
C LEU A 149 -2.62 8.45 -3.58
N GLY A 150 -2.36 7.36 -2.87
CA GLY A 150 -1.68 7.35 -1.58
C GLY A 150 -0.18 7.20 -1.77
N MET A 151 0.60 8.26 -1.51
CA MET A 151 2.06 8.23 -1.56
C MET A 151 2.59 7.52 -0.33
N GLU A 152 3.02 6.28 -0.46
CA GLU A 152 3.55 5.49 0.64
C GLU A 152 4.95 5.96 1.03
N VAL A 153 5.11 6.27 2.31
CA VAL A 153 6.41 6.61 2.90
C VAL A 153 7.19 5.32 3.18
N LEU A 154 8.28 5.12 2.45
CA LEU A 154 9.09 3.91 2.51
C LEU A 154 10.37 4.14 3.33
N ASN A 155 10.86 3.12 4.02
CA ASN A 155 12.15 3.19 4.68
C ASN A 155 13.31 3.31 3.67
N ARG A 156 14.47 3.80 4.14
CA ARG A 156 15.70 4.03 3.35
C ARG A 156 16.27 2.81 2.64
N TYR A 157 15.86 1.60 3.02
CA TYR A 157 16.32 0.37 2.38
C TYR A 157 15.44 -0.06 1.22
N GLU A 158 14.23 0.53 1.13
CA GLU A 158 13.25 0.21 0.09
C GLU A 158 12.94 1.39 -0.84
N GLY A 159 13.16 2.63 -0.37
CA GLY A 159 12.95 3.84 -1.16
C GLY A 159 13.95 4.95 -0.77
N TYR A 160 14.05 5.97 -1.60
CA TYR A 160 14.95 7.11 -1.33
C TYR A 160 14.27 8.47 -1.48
N LEU A 161 13.08 8.50 -2.05
CA LEU A 161 12.45 9.77 -2.42
C LEU A 161 11.60 10.34 -1.28
N LEU A 162 10.77 9.50 -0.64
CA LEU A 162 9.95 9.86 0.51
C LEU A 162 10.24 8.88 1.64
N ASN A 163 10.98 9.32 2.67
CA ASN A 163 11.33 8.48 3.80
C ASN A 163 10.65 8.89 5.11
N THR A 164 10.12 10.12 5.19
CA THR A 164 9.40 10.59 6.37
C THR A 164 8.05 11.19 5.99
N CYS A 165 7.15 11.26 6.97
CA CYS A 165 5.88 11.97 6.84
C CYS A 165 6.08 13.43 6.42
N GLU A 166 7.13 14.08 6.90
CA GLU A 166 7.46 15.46 6.54
C GLU A 166 7.79 15.60 5.05
N GLU A 167 8.66 14.73 4.50
CA GLU A 167 8.95 14.69 3.07
C GLU A 167 7.70 14.39 2.23
N ALA A 168 6.81 13.53 2.74
CA ALA A 168 5.55 13.23 2.06
C ALA A 168 4.59 14.43 2.05
N LEU A 169 4.53 15.21 3.12
CA LEU A 169 3.76 16.47 3.18
C LEU A 169 4.29 17.49 2.17
N GLU A 170 5.61 17.68 2.12
CA GLU A 170 6.24 18.54 1.12
C GLU A 170 5.94 18.08 -0.32
N TYR A 171 5.92 16.76 -0.53
CA TYR A 171 5.64 16.19 -1.85
C TYR A 171 4.19 16.41 -2.28
N VAL A 172 3.20 16.11 -1.42
CA VAL A 172 1.79 16.31 -1.76
C VAL A 172 1.45 17.76 -1.96
N ASP A 173 2.08 18.65 -1.19
CA ASP A 173 1.96 20.10 -1.34
C ASP A 173 2.56 20.57 -2.68
N ALA A 174 3.74 20.06 -3.04
CA ALA A 174 4.37 20.36 -4.32
C ALA A 174 3.57 19.83 -5.52
N VAL A 175 2.87 18.71 -5.39
CA VAL A 175 1.97 18.17 -6.45
C VAL A 175 0.71 19.00 -6.57
N ASP A 176 0.17 19.52 -5.47
CA ASP A 176 -1.00 20.41 -5.43
C ASP A 176 -2.24 19.79 -6.10
N SER A 177 -2.67 18.62 -5.62
CA SER A 177 -3.88 17.91 -6.09
C SER A 177 -4.65 17.32 -4.90
N PRO A 178 -5.99 17.47 -4.86
CA PRO A 178 -6.80 16.90 -3.80
C PRO A 178 -6.79 15.37 -3.78
N ASN A 179 -6.45 14.75 -4.90
CA ASN A 179 -6.41 13.29 -5.06
C ASN A 179 -5.01 12.69 -4.82
N VAL A 180 -4.01 13.49 -4.48
CA VAL A 180 -2.69 13.00 -4.07
C VAL A 180 -2.53 13.24 -2.58
N LYS A 181 -2.42 12.15 -1.81
CA LYS A 181 -2.42 12.14 -0.36
C LYS A 181 -1.32 11.25 0.19
N ILE A 182 -1.17 11.24 1.51
CA ILE A 182 -0.14 10.47 2.21
C ILE A 182 -0.68 9.09 2.58
N MET A 183 0.14 8.09 2.36
CA MET A 183 -0.01 6.76 2.94
C MET A 183 1.17 6.50 3.87
N LEU A 184 0.88 6.03 5.07
CA LEU A 184 1.89 5.66 6.05
C LEU A 184 1.86 4.15 6.27
N ASP A 185 3.01 3.58 6.63
CA ASP A 185 3.16 2.17 7.04
C ASP A 185 3.94 2.11 8.35
N THR A 186 3.36 1.45 9.34
CA THR A 186 3.96 1.34 10.68
C THR A 186 5.30 0.61 10.71
N PHE A 187 5.54 -0.33 9.77
CA PHE A 187 6.84 -0.98 9.61
C PHE A 187 7.91 0.01 9.12
N HIS A 188 7.60 0.81 8.10
CA HIS A 188 8.53 1.81 7.57
C HIS A 188 8.76 2.93 8.56
N MET A 189 7.72 3.44 9.20
CA MET A 189 7.79 4.48 10.22
C MET A 189 8.69 4.09 11.41
N ASN A 190 8.70 2.81 11.79
CA ASN A 190 9.56 2.35 12.89
C ASN A 190 11.06 2.51 12.61
N ILE A 191 11.44 2.62 11.34
CA ILE A 191 12.84 2.81 10.94
C ILE A 191 13.18 4.29 10.78
N GLU A 192 12.26 5.09 10.28
CA GLU A 192 12.54 6.45 9.80
C GLU A 192 12.02 7.55 10.75
N GLU A 193 10.94 7.32 11.48
CA GLU A 193 10.32 8.34 12.31
C GLU A 193 10.85 8.29 13.75
N ASP A 194 11.21 9.44 14.30
CA ASP A 194 11.58 9.53 15.71
C ASP A 194 10.41 9.19 16.65
N ASN A 195 9.18 9.47 16.22
CA ASN A 195 7.95 9.15 16.94
C ASN A 195 6.79 8.91 15.97
N ILE A 196 6.31 7.67 15.91
CA ILE A 196 5.24 7.23 15.02
C ILE A 196 3.94 8.02 15.26
N GLY A 197 3.56 8.20 16.53
CA GLY A 197 2.33 8.93 16.87
C GLY A 197 2.40 10.41 16.48
N ALA A 198 3.56 11.05 16.63
CA ALA A 198 3.76 12.42 16.21
C ALA A 198 3.67 12.57 14.67
N ALA A 199 4.25 11.61 13.92
CA ALA A 199 4.16 11.61 12.47
C ALA A 199 2.73 11.42 11.97
N ILE A 200 1.94 10.52 12.58
CA ILE A 200 0.51 10.35 12.27
C ILE A 200 -0.26 11.66 12.51
N ARG A 201 -0.04 12.33 13.66
CA ARG A 201 -0.70 13.62 13.95
C ARG A 201 -0.30 14.70 12.94
N ARG A 202 0.97 14.72 12.52
CA ARG A 202 1.48 15.65 11.49
C ARG A 202 0.83 15.41 10.14
N ALA A 203 0.64 14.15 9.73
CA ALA A 203 -0.06 13.82 8.48
C ALA A 203 -1.51 14.35 8.49
N GLY A 204 -2.20 14.27 9.64
CA GLY A 204 -3.53 14.86 9.83
C GLY A 204 -4.51 14.46 8.72
N PRO A 205 -5.20 15.45 8.10
CA PRO A 205 -6.19 15.18 7.06
C PRO A 205 -5.60 14.73 5.72
N GLN A 206 -4.28 14.78 5.57
CA GLN A 206 -3.59 14.25 4.38
C GLN A 206 -3.40 12.73 4.43
N LEU A 207 -3.56 12.10 5.60
CA LEU A 207 -3.48 10.63 5.72
C LEU A 207 -4.72 9.98 5.10
N CYS A 208 -4.56 9.32 3.95
CA CYS A 208 -5.65 8.63 3.26
C CYS A 208 -5.66 7.12 3.51
N HIS A 209 -4.50 6.53 3.83
CA HIS A 209 -4.34 5.10 3.99
C HIS A 209 -3.24 4.79 5.00
N LEU A 210 -3.42 3.70 5.75
CA LEU A 210 -2.44 3.25 6.74
C LEU A 210 -2.20 1.75 6.60
N HIS A 211 -0.96 1.37 6.32
CA HIS A 211 -0.53 -0.02 6.45
C HIS A 211 -0.10 -0.35 7.88
N LEU A 212 -0.51 -1.53 8.32
CA LEU A 212 -0.25 -2.05 9.65
C LEU A 212 0.64 -3.28 9.56
N GLY A 213 1.89 -3.15 9.95
CA GLY A 213 2.84 -4.24 10.08
C GLY A 213 3.69 -4.04 11.33
N GLU A 214 4.10 -5.12 11.97
CA GLU A 214 5.10 -5.04 13.05
C GLU A 214 6.48 -4.72 12.48
N GLN A 215 7.41 -4.24 13.32
CA GLN A 215 8.80 -4.02 12.95
C GLN A 215 9.51 -5.27 12.39
N ASN A 216 8.96 -6.44 12.63
CA ASN A 216 9.45 -7.73 12.14
C ASN A 216 8.63 -8.30 10.98
N ARG A 217 7.78 -7.48 10.32
CA ARG A 217 6.86 -7.87 9.23
C ARG A 217 5.78 -8.89 9.62
N ARG A 218 5.57 -9.15 10.92
CA ARG A 218 4.44 -9.97 11.39
C ARG A 218 3.14 -9.16 11.46
N VAL A 219 2.04 -9.85 11.73
CA VAL A 219 0.75 -9.21 12.02
C VAL A 219 0.82 -8.36 13.29
N PRO A 220 0.02 -7.29 13.42
CA PRO A 220 -0.06 -6.46 14.62
C PRO A 220 -0.23 -7.27 15.92
N GLY A 221 0.50 -6.88 16.97
CA GLY A 221 0.51 -7.57 18.26
C GLY A 221 1.54 -8.71 18.38
N LYS A 222 2.25 -9.05 17.30
CA LYS A 222 3.32 -10.06 17.31
C LYS A 222 4.73 -9.45 17.29
N GLY A 223 4.87 -8.20 17.71
CA GLY A 223 6.11 -7.45 17.79
C GLY A 223 6.14 -6.47 18.94
N SER A 224 6.76 -5.29 18.75
CA SER A 224 7.00 -4.32 19.80
C SER A 224 6.61 -2.89 19.42
N LEU A 225 5.83 -2.68 18.37
CA LEU A 225 5.38 -1.36 18.00
C LEU A 225 4.46 -0.72 19.05
N PRO A 226 4.46 0.60 19.20
CA PRO A 226 3.69 1.30 20.23
C PRO A 226 2.21 1.45 19.84
N TRP A 227 1.49 0.34 19.67
CA TRP A 227 0.10 0.30 19.16
C TRP A 227 -0.87 1.19 19.91
N ALA A 228 -0.71 1.31 21.23
CA ALA A 228 -1.54 2.21 22.04
C ALA A 228 -1.33 3.68 21.67
N GLU A 229 -0.09 4.08 21.35
CA GLU A 229 0.23 5.44 20.87
C GLU A 229 -0.28 5.66 19.48
N ILE A 230 -0.12 4.69 18.56
CA ILE A 230 -0.66 4.72 17.21
C ILE A 230 -2.18 4.94 17.27
N GLY A 231 -2.89 4.15 18.08
CA GLY A 231 -4.34 4.29 18.25
C GLY A 231 -4.77 5.65 18.81
N ARG A 232 -4.02 6.20 19.77
CA ARG A 232 -4.27 7.58 20.27
C ARG A 232 -4.09 8.60 19.15
N ALA A 233 -2.99 8.52 18.41
CA ALA A 233 -2.72 9.46 17.33
C ALA A 233 -3.79 9.44 16.23
N LEU A 234 -4.28 8.25 15.86
CA LEU A 234 -5.39 8.12 14.90
C LEU A 234 -6.70 8.74 15.41
N ARG A 235 -7.01 8.60 16.70
CA ARG A 235 -8.16 9.28 17.32
C ARG A 235 -7.99 10.79 17.35
N ASP A 236 -6.79 11.28 17.69
CA ASP A 236 -6.49 12.70 17.78
C ASP A 236 -6.73 13.45 16.45
N ILE A 237 -6.53 12.76 15.31
CA ILE A 237 -6.80 13.32 13.96
C ILE A 237 -8.17 12.92 13.40
N ASP A 238 -9.03 12.26 14.18
CA ASP A 238 -10.31 11.71 13.73
C ASP A 238 -10.19 10.85 12.45
N TYR A 239 -9.19 9.98 12.38
CA TYR A 239 -8.93 9.18 11.20
C TYR A 239 -10.10 8.23 10.89
N ARG A 240 -10.67 8.34 9.70
CA ARG A 240 -11.81 7.53 9.23
C ARG A 240 -11.50 6.66 8.01
N GLY A 241 -10.25 6.70 7.55
CA GLY A 241 -9.79 5.96 6.38
C GLY A 241 -9.66 4.46 6.61
N ALA A 242 -8.92 3.82 5.72
CA ALA A 242 -8.61 2.39 5.76
C ALA A 242 -7.33 2.13 6.57
N ALA A 243 -7.35 1.08 7.39
CA ALA A 243 -6.20 0.53 8.08
C ALA A 243 -6.03 -0.92 7.62
N VAL A 244 -5.04 -1.19 6.79
CA VAL A 244 -4.84 -2.47 6.10
C VAL A 244 -3.59 -3.16 6.65
N MET A 245 -3.74 -4.38 7.12
CA MET A 245 -2.58 -5.18 7.54
C MET A 245 -1.76 -5.60 6.32
N GLU A 246 -0.46 -5.35 6.39
CA GLU A 246 0.51 -5.74 5.35
C GLU A 246 1.66 -6.57 5.95
N PRO A 247 1.40 -7.72 6.54
CA PRO A 247 2.45 -8.59 7.02
C PRO A 247 3.04 -9.43 5.88
N PHE A 248 4.37 -9.66 5.95
CA PHE A 248 5.08 -10.53 5.04
C PHE A 248 5.86 -11.56 5.84
N VAL A 249 5.29 -12.75 5.99
CA VAL A 249 5.80 -13.74 6.96
C VAL A 249 6.48 -14.95 6.33
N MET A 250 6.29 -15.15 5.01
CA MET A 250 6.82 -16.30 4.27
C MET A 250 8.07 -15.96 3.48
N SER A 251 9.11 -16.77 3.61
CA SER A 251 10.30 -16.69 2.75
C SER A 251 10.08 -17.34 1.39
N GLY A 252 10.91 -16.95 0.43
CA GLY A 252 10.86 -17.48 -0.95
C GLY A 252 9.79 -16.83 -1.81
N GLY A 253 9.67 -17.29 -3.06
CA GLY A 253 8.84 -16.69 -4.08
C GLY A 253 9.32 -15.30 -4.50
N THR A 254 8.53 -14.61 -5.32
CA THR A 254 8.86 -13.25 -5.76
C THR A 254 8.69 -12.25 -4.62
N ILE A 255 7.66 -12.39 -3.78
CA ILE A 255 7.42 -11.53 -2.63
C ILE A 255 8.58 -11.61 -1.64
N GLY A 256 8.88 -12.81 -1.11
CA GLY A 256 9.91 -12.97 -0.09
C GLY A 256 11.28 -12.48 -0.56
N SER A 257 11.62 -12.66 -1.84
CA SER A 257 12.85 -12.17 -2.45
C SER A 257 12.90 -10.64 -2.51
N GLN A 258 11.82 -9.98 -2.94
CA GLN A 258 11.79 -8.53 -3.12
C GLN A 258 11.67 -7.77 -1.80
N ILE A 259 10.89 -8.32 -0.86
CA ILE A 259 10.74 -7.78 0.51
C ILE A 259 11.92 -8.15 1.42
N LYS A 260 12.81 -9.05 0.96
CA LYS A 260 13.98 -9.54 1.70
C LYS A 260 13.62 -10.33 2.97
N VAL A 261 12.58 -11.13 2.91
CA VAL A 261 12.21 -12.09 3.96
C VAL A 261 13.00 -13.38 3.73
N TRP A 262 14.18 -13.46 4.34
CA TRP A 262 15.14 -14.56 4.14
C TRP A 262 14.90 -15.79 5.03
N ARG A 263 14.02 -15.69 5.99
CA ARG A 263 13.60 -16.79 6.86
C ARG A 263 12.09 -16.80 7.03
N ASP A 264 11.48 -17.95 7.15
CA ASP A 264 10.07 -18.04 7.54
C ASP A 264 9.88 -17.48 8.94
N LEU A 265 8.97 -16.52 9.08
CA LEU A 265 8.61 -15.94 10.36
C LEU A 265 7.53 -16.78 11.07
N VAL A 266 6.94 -17.74 10.35
CA VAL A 266 5.87 -18.65 10.81
C VAL A 266 6.19 -20.10 10.42
N PRO A 267 7.35 -20.65 10.84
CA PRO A 267 7.79 -21.98 10.38
C PRO A 267 6.79 -23.05 10.81
N GLY A 268 6.39 -23.90 9.84
CA GLY A 268 5.45 -24.99 10.08
C GLY A 268 3.98 -24.59 10.24
N CYS A 269 3.65 -23.31 10.13
CA CYS A 269 2.26 -22.87 10.18
C CYS A 269 1.49 -23.33 8.94
N SER A 270 0.31 -23.88 9.17
CA SER A 270 -0.67 -24.11 8.13
C SER A 270 -1.37 -22.80 7.72
N GLU A 271 -2.09 -22.82 6.63
CA GLU A 271 -2.91 -21.66 6.23
C GLU A 271 -3.98 -21.32 7.28
N ALA A 272 -4.54 -22.32 7.96
CA ALA A 272 -5.48 -22.10 9.06
C ALA A 272 -4.82 -21.43 10.29
N ASP A 273 -3.52 -21.64 10.50
CA ASP A 273 -2.76 -20.93 11.54
C ASP A 273 -2.58 -19.45 11.18
N LEU A 274 -2.28 -19.17 9.90
CA LEU A 274 -2.21 -17.81 9.37
C LEU A 274 -3.56 -17.10 9.51
N ASP A 275 -4.66 -17.78 9.21
CA ASP A 275 -6.00 -17.23 9.35
C ASP A 275 -6.32 -16.86 10.80
N ARG A 276 -5.99 -17.74 11.77
CA ARG A 276 -6.15 -17.44 13.19
C ARG A 276 -5.30 -16.26 13.65
N ASP A 277 -4.06 -16.16 13.17
CA ASP A 277 -3.19 -15.03 13.48
C ASP A 277 -3.73 -13.71 12.92
N ALA A 278 -4.21 -13.71 11.67
CA ALA A 278 -4.82 -12.55 11.04
C ALA A 278 -6.10 -12.10 11.78
N GLN A 279 -6.97 -13.05 12.14
CA GLN A 279 -8.20 -12.75 12.88
C GLN A 279 -7.90 -12.24 14.30
N GLY A 280 -6.92 -12.84 14.98
CA GLY A 280 -6.47 -12.38 16.30
C GLY A 280 -5.90 -10.95 16.25
N ALA A 281 -5.10 -10.65 15.21
CA ALA A 281 -4.57 -9.30 14.98
C ALA A 281 -5.67 -8.28 14.66
N LEU A 282 -6.71 -8.67 13.90
CA LEU A 282 -7.87 -7.82 13.65
C LEU A 282 -8.59 -7.46 14.96
N GLY A 283 -8.82 -8.43 15.84
CA GLY A 283 -9.37 -8.19 17.17
C GLY A 283 -8.50 -7.26 18.01
N PHE A 284 -7.19 -7.48 17.98
CA PHE A 284 -6.21 -6.64 18.67
C PHE A 284 -6.25 -5.18 18.23
N VAL A 285 -6.15 -4.90 16.92
CA VAL A 285 -6.14 -3.51 16.43
C VAL A 285 -7.48 -2.82 16.64
N LYS A 286 -8.61 -3.51 16.47
CA LYS A 286 -9.94 -2.97 16.81
C LYS A 286 -10.04 -2.56 18.28
N HIS A 287 -9.51 -3.39 19.17
CA HIS A 287 -9.50 -3.09 20.61
C HIS A 287 -8.61 -1.88 20.93
N VAL A 288 -7.37 -1.87 20.43
CA VAL A 288 -6.38 -0.83 20.77
C VAL A 288 -6.73 0.51 20.15
N PHE A 289 -7.25 0.53 18.93
CA PHE A 289 -7.61 1.76 18.25
C PHE A 289 -8.92 2.37 18.79
N GLY A 290 -9.88 1.54 19.19
CA GLY A 290 -11.11 2.00 19.83
C GLY A 290 -11.99 2.87 18.92
N ILE A 291 -11.91 2.68 17.59
CA ILE A 291 -12.58 3.49 16.57
C ILE A 291 -13.49 2.61 15.72
#